data_587105ef225fa54df1fe67567677a271
#
_entry.id   587105ef225fa54df1fe67567677a271
#
_cell.length_a   1.000
_cell.length_b   1.000
_cell.length_c   1.000
_cell.angle_alpha   90.00
_cell.angle_beta   90.00
_cell.angle_gamma   90.00
#
_symmetry.space_group_name_H-M   'P 1'
#
loop_
_entity.id
_entity.type
_entity.pdbx_description
1 polymer ?
#
loop_
_entity_poly.entity_id
_entity_poly.type
_entity_poly.pdbx_seq_one_letter_code
_entity_poly.pdbx_strand_id
1 'polypeptide(L)'
;MEHEKKRETGLLYESLACYGKSDFYPYHMPGHKRNGIIEGFSEFFQIDITEIDGFDNLHQAEGIIGQAQERAAGLYGADETYFLVNGSTCGILAAVSAATEKQDTILIARNCHKSVYHAALIQELNVKYLYPGRIAAFDIADAVNPEAVKAALEQFPECRAVVITSPTYEGLIADIRE
;
A
#
# COMPACT_ATOMS: atom_id res chain seq x y z
N MET A 1 -39.21 -21.49 12.19
CA MET A 1 -38.28 -20.45 12.62
C MET A 1 -37.09 -20.53 11.68
N GLU A 2 -37.16 -19.78 10.63
CA GLU A 2 -36.14 -19.71 9.61
C GLU A 2 -34.96 -18.95 10.18
N HIS A 3 -33.82 -19.59 10.19
CA HIS A 3 -32.56 -18.91 10.42
C HIS A 3 -32.35 -17.90 9.28
N GLU A 4 -32.64 -16.63 9.52
CA GLU A 4 -32.02 -15.53 8.77
C GLU A 4 -30.52 -15.69 8.89
N LYS A 5 -29.91 -16.39 7.90
CA LYS A 5 -28.50 -16.20 7.61
C LYS A 5 -28.33 -14.71 7.38
N LYS A 6 -27.75 -14.00 8.37
CA LYS A 6 -27.10 -12.71 8.12
C LYS A 6 -26.31 -12.88 6.82
N ARG A 7 -26.80 -12.32 5.73
CA ARG A 7 -26.00 -12.14 4.54
C ARG A 7 -24.79 -11.35 5.01
N GLU A 8 -23.63 -11.98 5.07
CA GLU A 8 -22.38 -11.25 5.08
C GLU A 8 -22.54 -10.20 3.99
N THR A 9 -22.48 -8.94 4.38
CA THR A 9 -22.56 -7.82 3.43
C THR A 9 -21.56 -8.10 2.33
N GLY A 10 -22.06 -8.20 1.08
CA GLY A 10 -21.29 -8.68 -0.05
C GLY A 10 -19.93 -7.99 -0.17
N LEU A 11 -18.96 -8.69 -0.73
CA LEU A 11 -17.65 -8.11 -1.03
C LEU A 11 -17.86 -6.84 -1.86
N LEU A 12 -17.01 -5.84 -1.70
CA LEU A 12 -17.09 -4.56 -2.41
C LEU A 12 -17.38 -4.73 -3.91
N TYR A 13 -16.67 -5.65 -4.56
CA TYR A 13 -16.88 -5.96 -5.98
C TYR A 13 -18.29 -6.47 -6.29
N GLU A 14 -18.85 -7.35 -5.45
CA GLU A 14 -20.20 -7.90 -5.66
C GLU A 14 -21.27 -6.82 -5.54
N SER A 15 -21.11 -5.90 -4.59
CA SER A 15 -21.98 -4.75 -4.42
C SER A 15 -21.92 -3.80 -5.61
N LEU A 16 -20.72 -3.50 -6.10
CA LEU A 16 -20.50 -2.71 -7.31
C LEU A 16 -21.11 -3.37 -8.55
N ALA A 17 -20.91 -4.69 -8.72
CA ALA A 17 -21.46 -5.45 -9.83
C ALA A 17 -23.00 -5.52 -9.78
N CYS A 18 -23.58 -5.59 -8.59
CA CYS A 18 -25.03 -5.51 -8.40
C CYS A 18 -25.57 -4.11 -8.75
N TYR A 19 -24.91 -3.07 -8.27
CA TYR A 19 -25.24 -1.69 -8.60
C TYR A 19 -25.10 -1.43 -10.10
N GLY A 20 -24.03 -1.92 -10.74
CA GLY A 20 -23.81 -1.79 -12.19
C GLY A 20 -24.94 -2.36 -13.06
N LYS A 21 -25.66 -3.39 -12.56
CA LYS A 21 -26.81 -4.04 -13.22
C LYS A 21 -28.15 -3.38 -12.88
N SER A 22 -28.16 -2.40 -11.97
CA SER A 22 -29.39 -1.70 -11.58
C SER A 22 -29.90 -0.79 -12.72
N ASP A 23 -31.16 -0.44 -12.65
CA ASP A 23 -31.81 0.52 -13.56
C ASP A 23 -31.65 1.99 -13.11
N PHE A 24 -30.91 2.23 -12.03
CA PHE A 24 -30.60 3.59 -11.59
C PHE A 24 -29.77 4.34 -12.61
N TYR A 25 -30.24 5.50 -13.05
CA TYR A 25 -29.43 6.37 -13.90
C TYR A 25 -28.38 7.11 -13.08
N PRO A 26 -27.08 7.05 -13.45
CA PRO A 26 -25.99 7.61 -12.67
C PRO A 26 -25.88 9.14 -12.85
N TYR A 27 -26.59 9.92 -12.05
CA TYR A 27 -26.46 11.38 -12.04
C TYR A 27 -25.15 11.87 -11.42
N HIS A 28 -24.44 10.99 -10.72
CA HIS A 28 -23.13 11.23 -10.10
C HIS A 28 -21.97 11.17 -11.13
N MET A 29 -20.78 11.57 -10.72
CA MET A 29 -19.55 11.30 -11.47
C MET A 29 -19.21 9.78 -11.44
N PRO A 30 -18.51 9.24 -12.44
CA PRO A 30 -17.89 9.90 -13.59
C PRO A 30 -18.88 10.24 -14.74
N GLY A 31 -18.39 11.08 -15.66
CA GLY A 31 -19.22 11.64 -16.75
C GLY A 31 -19.65 10.66 -17.84
N HIS A 32 -19.05 9.47 -17.97
CA HIS A 32 -19.39 8.46 -18.98
C HIS A 32 -20.80 7.85 -18.77
N LYS A 33 -21.40 8.01 -17.59
CA LYS A 33 -22.78 7.58 -17.28
C LYS A 33 -23.08 6.12 -17.64
N ARG A 34 -22.11 5.22 -17.39
CA ARG A 34 -22.14 3.79 -17.77
C ARG A 34 -22.29 3.56 -19.27
N ASN A 35 -21.99 4.56 -20.09
CA ASN A 35 -22.14 4.48 -21.52
C ASN A 35 -21.00 3.66 -22.14
N GLY A 36 -21.32 2.53 -22.77
CA GLY A 36 -20.35 1.61 -23.37
C GLY A 36 -19.80 2.08 -24.73
N ILE A 37 -19.48 3.38 -24.88
CA ILE A 37 -18.96 3.95 -26.13
C ILE A 37 -17.64 3.32 -26.56
N ILE A 38 -16.83 2.87 -25.59
CA ILE A 38 -15.52 2.28 -25.84
C ILE A 38 -15.63 0.76 -25.73
N GLU A 39 -15.41 0.07 -26.86
CA GLU A 39 -15.41 -1.39 -26.91
C GLU A 39 -14.39 -1.98 -25.93
N GLY A 40 -14.79 -3.00 -25.17
CA GLY A 40 -13.96 -3.66 -24.15
C GLY A 40 -13.90 -2.96 -22.78
N PHE A 41 -14.47 -1.75 -22.63
CA PHE A 41 -14.49 -1.02 -21.36
C PHE A 41 -15.85 -0.96 -20.67
N SER A 42 -16.87 -1.48 -21.30
CA SER A 42 -18.25 -1.41 -20.85
C SER A 42 -18.45 -1.95 -19.42
N GLU A 43 -17.80 -3.07 -19.07
CA GLU A 43 -17.88 -3.67 -17.73
C GLU A 43 -17.26 -2.78 -16.65
N PHE A 44 -16.14 -2.12 -16.96
CA PHE A 44 -15.48 -1.18 -16.03
C PHE A 44 -16.36 0.05 -15.78
N PHE A 45 -16.99 0.59 -16.81
CA PHE A 45 -17.89 1.75 -16.67
C PHE A 45 -19.14 1.45 -15.83
N GLN A 46 -19.56 0.18 -15.75
CA GLN A 46 -20.69 -0.21 -14.92
C GLN A 46 -20.41 -0.08 -13.42
N ILE A 47 -19.15 -0.27 -13.00
CA ILE A 47 -18.71 -0.30 -11.60
C ILE A 47 -17.88 0.93 -11.22
N ASP A 48 -17.69 1.88 -12.16
CA ASP A 48 -16.96 3.12 -11.89
C ASP A 48 -17.93 4.16 -11.32
N ILE A 49 -17.73 4.48 -10.07
CA ILE A 49 -18.60 5.35 -9.26
C ILE A 49 -17.77 6.33 -8.43
N THR A 50 -18.41 7.32 -7.88
CA THR A 50 -17.87 8.19 -6.82
C THR A 50 -18.51 7.85 -5.47
N GLU A 51 -18.38 8.73 -4.49
CA GLU A 51 -18.97 8.62 -3.16
C GLU A 51 -20.49 8.79 -3.26
N ILE A 52 -21.20 7.67 -3.39
CA ILE A 52 -22.66 7.63 -3.42
C ILE A 52 -23.21 6.83 -2.25
N ASP A 53 -24.46 7.03 -1.94
CA ASP A 53 -25.14 6.35 -0.85
C ASP A 53 -24.96 4.83 -0.94
N GLY A 54 -24.47 4.23 0.15
CA GLY A 54 -24.22 2.79 0.27
C GLY A 54 -22.85 2.32 -0.22
N PHE A 55 -22.01 3.20 -0.79
CA PHE A 55 -20.68 2.83 -1.32
C PHE A 55 -19.50 3.48 -0.62
N ASP A 56 -19.76 4.24 0.46
CA ASP A 56 -18.72 4.75 1.33
C ASP A 56 -17.81 5.82 0.67
N ASN A 57 -16.82 6.29 1.42
CA ASN A 57 -15.81 7.24 0.97
C ASN A 57 -14.42 6.73 1.39
N LEU A 58 -13.50 6.59 0.45
CA LEU A 58 -12.16 6.05 0.73
C LEU A 58 -11.36 6.89 1.74
N HIS A 59 -11.59 8.20 1.79
CA HIS A 59 -10.90 9.10 2.75
C HIS A 59 -11.53 9.10 4.14
N GLN A 60 -12.73 8.53 4.28
CA GLN A 60 -13.47 8.38 5.53
C GLN A 60 -14.25 7.07 5.48
N ALA A 61 -13.52 5.96 5.44
CA ALA A 61 -14.06 4.62 5.23
C ALA A 61 -14.76 4.11 6.50
N GLU A 62 -16.09 4.24 6.55
CA GLU A 62 -16.95 3.83 7.68
C GLU A 62 -17.92 2.70 7.28
N GLY A 63 -18.04 2.40 6.01
CA GLY A 63 -18.98 1.45 5.42
C GLY A 63 -18.33 0.26 4.74
N ILE A 64 -18.68 0.02 3.47
CA ILE A 64 -18.24 -1.15 2.71
C ILE A 64 -16.72 -1.15 2.41
N ILE A 65 -16.12 0.01 2.26
CA ILE A 65 -14.66 0.15 2.09
C ILE A 65 -13.98 -0.14 3.44
N GLY A 66 -14.47 0.42 4.54
CA GLY A 66 -13.98 0.12 5.89
C GLY A 66 -13.99 -1.37 6.20
N GLN A 67 -15.12 -2.05 5.93
CA GLN A 67 -15.21 -3.51 6.08
C GLN A 67 -14.23 -4.29 5.20
N ALA A 68 -13.94 -3.80 4.00
CA ALA A 68 -12.93 -4.40 3.12
C ALA A 68 -11.52 -4.22 3.69
N GLN A 69 -11.20 -3.06 4.26
CA GLN A 69 -9.93 -2.78 4.94
C GLN A 69 -9.78 -3.63 6.21
N GLU A 70 -10.82 -3.77 7.03
CA GLU A 70 -10.83 -4.66 8.21
C GLU A 70 -10.57 -6.13 7.83
N ARG A 71 -11.21 -6.62 6.77
CA ARG A 71 -10.96 -7.99 6.28
C ARG A 71 -9.52 -8.16 5.80
N ALA A 72 -8.96 -7.18 5.10
CA ALA A 72 -7.57 -7.21 4.68
C ALA A 72 -6.62 -7.19 5.89
N ALA A 73 -6.88 -6.35 6.90
CA ALA A 73 -6.12 -6.33 8.15
C ALA A 73 -6.13 -7.70 8.83
N GLY A 74 -7.30 -8.32 8.97
CA GLY A 74 -7.44 -9.67 9.55
C GLY A 74 -6.68 -10.75 8.77
N LEU A 75 -6.67 -10.68 7.44
CA LEU A 75 -5.95 -11.62 6.58
C LEU A 75 -4.42 -11.50 6.72
N TYR A 76 -3.91 -10.29 6.82
CA TYR A 76 -2.48 -10.01 6.96
C TYR A 76 -1.99 -10.01 8.42
N GLY A 77 -2.89 -10.09 9.39
CA GLY A 77 -2.55 -9.99 10.81
C GLY A 77 -2.03 -8.61 11.20
N ALA A 78 -2.52 -7.57 10.53
CA ALA A 78 -2.23 -6.17 10.80
C ALA A 78 -3.30 -5.55 11.71
N ASP A 79 -2.96 -4.50 12.45
CA ASP A 79 -3.92 -3.76 13.26
C ASP A 79 -4.90 -2.99 12.37
N GLU A 80 -4.39 -2.41 11.27
CA GLU A 80 -5.16 -1.64 10.30
C GLU A 80 -4.63 -1.84 8.88
N THR A 81 -5.48 -1.60 7.89
CA THR A 81 -5.11 -1.63 6.47
C THR A 81 -5.76 -0.45 5.75
N TYR A 82 -5.00 0.21 4.90
CA TYR A 82 -5.46 1.34 4.08
C TYR A 82 -5.26 1.06 2.60
N PHE A 83 -6.30 1.26 1.78
CA PHE A 83 -6.19 1.15 0.34
C PHE A 83 -5.59 2.43 -0.24
N LEU A 84 -4.54 2.26 -1.04
CA LEU A 84 -3.82 3.37 -1.67
C LEU A 84 -4.24 3.53 -3.13
N VAL A 85 -4.46 4.76 -3.56
CA VAL A 85 -4.85 5.09 -4.95
C VAL A 85 -3.71 5.65 -5.80
N ASN A 86 -2.61 6.06 -5.18
CA ASN A 86 -1.43 6.60 -5.87
C ASN A 86 -0.23 5.63 -5.86
N GLY A 87 -0.53 4.32 -5.91
CA GLY A 87 0.47 3.27 -5.92
C GLY A 87 1.24 3.13 -4.60
N SER A 88 2.09 2.11 -4.50
CA SER A 88 2.94 1.86 -3.33
C SER A 88 3.93 3.00 -3.04
N THR A 89 4.22 3.85 -4.00
CA THR A 89 5.01 5.07 -3.77
C THR A 89 4.35 5.97 -2.72
N CYS A 90 3.03 6.18 -2.80
CA CYS A 90 2.30 6.95 -1.79
C CYS A 90 2.42 6.30 -0.40
N GLY A 91 2.28 4.97 -0.32
CA GLY A 91 2.44 4.24 0.93
C GLY A 91 3.85 4.36 1.54
N ILE A 92 4.89 4.29 0.72
CA ILE A 92 6.27 4.48 1.18
C ILE A 92 6.49 5.90 1.68
N LEU A 93 6.01 6.90 0.95
CA LEU A 93 6.09 8.30 1.40
C LEU A 93 5.37 8.50 2.73
N ALA A 94 4.15 7.96 2.87
CA ALA A 94 3.37 8.05 4.10
C ALA A 94 4.06 7.32 5.27
N ALA A 95 4.54 6.09 5.06
CA ALA A 95 5.22 5.31 6.11
C ALA A 95 6.48 5.98 6.61
N VAL A 96 7.34 6.50 5.71
CA VAL A 96 8.55 7.22 6.11
C VAL A 96 8.19 8.51 6.85
N SER A 97 7.20 9.27 6.34
CA SER A 97 6.76 10.52 6.98
C SER A 97 6.13 10.30 8.36
N ALA A 98 5.44 9.16 8.57
CA ALA A 98 4.87 8.81 9.87
C ALA A 98 5.92 8.35 10.89
N ALA A 99 7.02 7.74 10.40
CA ALA A 99 8.09 7.21 11.23
C ALA A 99 9.18 8.23 11.59
N THR A 100 9.22 9.38 10.91
CA THR A 100 10.31 10.36 11.04
C THR A 100 9.79 11.79 11.11
N GLU A 101 10.57 12.65 11.76
CA GLU A 101 10.42 14.09 11.71
C GLU A 101 11.48 14.70 10.77
N LYS A 102 11.29 15.97 10.42
CA LYS A 102 12.24 16.70 9.58
C LYS A 102 13.64 16.68 10.21
N GLN A 103 14.65 16.37 9.38
CA GLN A 103 16.07 16.25 9.75
C GLN A 103 16.44 15.06 10.64
N ASP A 104 15.52 14.16 10.91
CA ASP A 104 15.88 12.90 11.56
C ASP A 104 16.88 12.09 10.72
N THR A 105 17.64 11.23 11.39
CA THR A 105 18.55 10.28 10.75
C THR A 105 17.79 9.00 10.38
N ILE A 106 17.97 8.55 9.14
CA ILE A 106 17.38 7.32 8.60
C ILE A 106 18.44 6.44 7.93
N LEU A 107 18.39 5.13 8.18
CA LEU A 107 19.18 4.13 7.47
C LEU A 107 18.39 3.60 6.29
N ILE A 108 18.98 3.63 5.09
CA ILE A 108 18.34 3.20 3.85
C ILE A 108 19.21 2.17 3.15
N ALA A 109 18.64 0.99 2.83
CA ALA A 109 19.30 0.03 1.97
C ALA A 109 19.56 0.63 0.58
N ARG A 110 20.80 0.54 0.08
CA ARG A 110 21.19 1.23 -1.16
C ARG A 110 20.46 0.72 -2.41
N ASN A 111 19.90 -0.48 -2.34
CA ASN A 111 19.11 -1.13 -3.39
C ASN A 111 17.59 -0.89 -3.26
N CYS A 112 17.13 0.01 -2.39
CA CYS A 112 15.70 0.30 -2.28
C CYS A 112 15.18 1.13 -3.46
N HIS A 113 13.85 1.11 -3.62
CA HIS A 113 13.18 1.86 -4.69
C HIS A 113 13.34 3.38 -4.51
N LYS A 114 13.35 4.11 -5.61
CA LYS A 114 13.48 5.59 -5.64
C LYS A 114 12.47 6.34 -4.75
N SER A 115 11.31 5.77 -4.47
CA SER A 115 10.31 6.38 -3.58
C SER A 115 10.83 6.60 -2.16
N VAL A 116 11.72 5.74 -1.65
CA VAL A 116 12.35 5.92 -0.33
C VAL A 116 13.26 7.14 -0.34
N TYR A 117 14.04 7.33 -1.41
CA TYR A 117 14.89 8.52 -1.58
C TYR A 117 14.05 9.80 -1.71
N HIS A 118 12.91 9.72 -2.40
CA HIS A 118 11.99 10.86 -2.50
C HIS A 118 11.37 11.20 -1.14
N ALA A 119 11.01 10.18 -0.33
CA ALA A 119 10.53 10.41 1.02
C ALA A 119 11.59 11.12 1.88
N ALA A 120 12.84 10.64 1.83
CA ALA A 120 13.95 11.24 2.55
C ALA A 120 14.21 12.71 2.10
N LEU A 121 14.10 12.98 0.81
CA LEU A 121 14.24 14.32 0.26
C LEU A 121 13.12 15.27 0.73
N ILE A 122 11.88 14.82 0.68
CA ILE A 122 10.71 15.62 1.09
C ILE A 122 10.75 15.96 2.57
N GLN A 123 11.17 15.00 3.41
CA GLN A 123 11.33 15.17 4.85
C GLN A 123 12.67 15.80 5.26
N GLU A 124 13.55 16.11 4.29
CA GLU A 124 14.90 16.64 4.54
C GLU A 124 15.71 15.78 5.53
N LEU A 125 15.61 14.44 5.42
CA LEU A 125 16.25 13.51 6.35
C LEU A 125 17.75 13.41 6.15
N ASN A 126 18.47 13.13 7.24
CA ASN A 126 19.88 12.75 7.25
C ASN A 126 20.05 11.29 6.87
N VAL A 127 20.34 11.01 5.61
CA VAL A 127 20.42 9.63 5.10
C VAL A 127 21.76 8.99 5.38
N LYS A 128 21.74 7.82 5.99
CA LYS A 128 22.87 6.88 6.08
C LYS A 128 22.54 5.64 5.27
N TYR A 129 23.54 5.04 4.63
CA TYR A 129 23.31 3.94 3.70
C TYR A 129 23.76 2.59 4.27
N LEU A 130 22.90 1.59 4.10
CA LEU A 130 23.24 0.19 4.23
C LEU A 130 23.59 -0.35 2.83
N TYR A 131 24.78 -0.89 2.67
CA TYR A 131 25.22 -1.46 1.41
C TYR A 131 25.00 -2.98 1.46
N PRO A 132 24.11 -3.54 0.62
CA PRO A 132 23.97 -4.97 0.52
C PRO A 132 25.26 -5.58 -0.03
N GLY A 133 25.51 -6.84 0.29
CA GLY A 133 26.55 -7.64 -0.33
C GLY A 133 26.33 -7.80 -1.83
N ARG A 134 27.19 -8.61 -2.47
CA ARG A 134 27.10 -8.95 -3.90
C ARG A 134 27.24 -10.45 -4.09
N ILE A 135 26.31 -11.04 -4.82
CA ILE A 135 26.39 -12.42 -5.27
C ILE A 135 27.17 -12.45 -6.59
N ALA A 136 28.47 -12.70 -6.48
CA ALA A 136 29.39 -12.59 -7.62
C ALA A 136 29.03 -13.51 -8.81
N ALA A 137 28.44 -14.68 -8.52
CA ALA A 137 28.06 -15.65 -9.57
C ALA A 137 27.00 -15.10 -10.55
N PHE A 138 26.17 -14.17 -10.11
CA PHE A 138 25.07 -13.59 -10.89
C PHE A 138 25.21 -12.08 -11.12
N ASP A 139 26.21 -11.47 -10.50
CA ASP A 139 26.45 -10.02 -10.54
C ASP A 139 25.24 -9.19 -10.03
N ILE A 140 24.58 -9.67 -8.98
CA ILE A 140 23.42 -9.01 -8.37
C ILE A 140 23.71 -8.57 -6.95
N ALA A 141 22.91 -7.59 -6.44
CA ALA A 141 22.93 -7.20 -5.04
C ALA A 141 22.36 -8.32 -4.18
N ASP A 142 23.00 -8.59 -3.05
CA ASP A 142 22.48 -9.50 -2.02
C ASP A 142 21.40 -8.82 -1.17
N ALA A 143 20.75 -9.58 -0.30
CA ALA A 143 19.95 -9.03 0.78
C ALA A 143 20.83 -8.26 1.79
N VAL A 144 20.24 -7.32 2.52
CA VAL A 144 20.95 -6.63 3.60
C VAL A 144 21.18 -7.62 4.75
N ASN A 145 22.40 -7.68 5.23
CA ASN A 145 22.77 -8.54 6.34
C ASN A 145 22.36 -7.88 7.68
N PRO A 146 21.70 -8.61 8.60
CA PRO A 146 21.33 -8.12 9.93
C PRO A 146 22.51 -7.53 10.72
N GLU A 147 23.70 -8.16 10.66
CA GLU A 147 24.89 -7.66 11.31
C GLU A 147 25.32 -6.26 10.80
N ALA A 148 25.11 -5.98 9.51
CA ALA A 148 25.38 -4.66 8.94
C ALA A 148 24.38 -3.62 9.47
N VAL A 149 23.12 -4.00 9.67
CA VAL A 149 22.09 -3.15 10.28
C VAL A 149 22.47 -2.83 11.72
N LYS A 150 22.80 -3.86 12.51
CA LYS A 150 23.22 -3.72 13.89
C LYS A 150 24.42 -2.78 14.03
N ALA A 151 25.48 -3.02 13.27
CA ALA A 151 26.68 -2.17 13.30
C ALA A 151 26.38 -0.71 12.92
N ALA A 152 25.47 -0.49 11.94
CA ALA A 152 25.05 0.85 11.56
C ALA A 152 24.23 1.54 12.67
N LEU A 153 23.35 0.82 13.35
CA LEU A 153 22.59 1.36 14.49
C LEU A 153 23.48 1.69 15.70
N GLU A 154 24.52 0.89 15.92
CA GLU A 154 25.54 1.19 16.95
C GLU A 154 26.34 2.46 16.59
N GLN A 155 26.61 2.67 15.30
CA GLN A 155 27.31 3.86 14.80
C GLN A 155 26.44 5.12 14.79
N PHE A 156 25.15 4.96 14.53
CA PHE A 156 24.16 6.05 14.42
C PHE A 156 22.99 5.82 15.39
N PRO A 157 23.22 5.95 16.70
CA PRO A 157 22.21 5.65 17.74
C PRO A 157 21.01 6.60 17.69
N GLU A 158 21.13 7.74 17.02
CA GLU A 158 20.05 8.71 16.78
C GLU A 158 19.10 8.29 15.62
N CYS A 159 19.36 7.16 14.97
CA CYS A 159 18.56 6.68 13.86
C CYS A 159 17.11 6.42 14.28
N ARG A 160 16.14 7.02 13.55
CA ARG A 160 14.70 6.91 13.84
C ARG A 160 14.02 5.79 13.06
N ALA A 161 14.54 5.47 11.88
CA ALA A 161 13.95 4.44 11.04
C ALA A 161 15.01 3.73 10.18
N VAL A 162 14.74 2.47 9.87
CA VAL A 162 15.52 1.65 8.93
C VAL A 162 14.61 1.19 7.81
N VAL A 163 15.03 1.39 6.57
CA VAL A 163 14.28 0.95 5.38
C VAL A 163 15.12 -0.05 4.60
N ILE A 164 14.62 -1.27 4.52
CA ILE A 164 15.20 -2.35 3.71
C ILE A 164 14.15 -2.89 2.73
N THR A 165 14.64 -3.46 1.63
CA THR A 165 13.78 -4.12 0.63
C THR A 165 13.90 -5.63 0.80
N SER A 166 12.78 -6.29 1.14
CA SER A 166 12.71 -7.74 1.26
C SER A 166 11.32 -8.22 0.80
N PRO A 167 11.24 -9.12 -0.20
CA PRO A 167 12.36 -9.56 -1.02
C PRO A 167 12.96 -8.42 -1.89
N THR A 168 14.21 -8.58 -2.32
CA THR A 168 14.84 -7.65 -3.28
C THR A 168 14.17 -7.79 -4.67
N TYR A 169 14.54 -6.92 -5.62
CA TYR A 169 14.05 -7.01 -6.99
C TYR A 169 14.36 -8.38 -7.62
N GLU A 170 15.49 -8.97 -7.27
CA GLU A 170 15.95 -10.28 -7.74
C GLU A 170 15.34 -11.45 -6.96
N GLY A 171 14.53 -11.20 -5.95
CA GLY A 171 13.82 -12.21 -5.16
C GLY A 171 14.57 -12.73 -3.93
N LEU A 172 15.63 -12.05 -3.49
CA LEU A 172 16.37 -12.43 -2.28
C LEU A 172 15.68 -11.92 -1.02
N ILE A 173 15.56 -12.77 -0.02
CA ILE A 173 14.88 -12.46 1.24
C ILE A 173 15.93 -12.11 2.30
N ALA A 174 15.80 -10.95 2.93
CA ALA A 174 16.58 -10.59 4.10
C ALA A 174 16.01 -11.30 5.34
N ASP A 175 16.88 -11.68 6.27
CA ASP A 175 16.44 -12.12 7.58
C ASP A 175 16.05 -10.90 8.42
N ILE A 176 14.75 -10.65 8.48
CA ILE A 176 14.18 -9.48 9.19
C ILE A 176 13.77 -9.81 10.64
N ARG A 177 14.00 -11.05 11.11
CA ARG A 177 13.64 -11.46 12.49
C ARG A 177 14.80 -11.40 13.45
N GLU A 178 16.02 -11.33 12.96
CA GLU A 178 17.24 -11.11 13.73
C GLU A 178 17.55 -9.63 13.92
#